data_5269f2e83fd88bc0d6864064dc0c210e
#
_entry.id   5269f2e83fd88bc0d6864064dc0c210e
#
_cell.length_a   1.000
_cell.length_b   1.000
_cell.length_c   1.000
_cell.angle_alpha   90.00
_cell.angle_beta   90.00
_cell.angle_gamma   90.00
#
_symmetry.space_group_name_H-M   'P 1'
#
loop_
_entity.id
_entity.type
_entity.pdbx_description
1 polymer ?
#
loop_
_entity_poly.entity_id
_entity_poly.type
_entity_poly.pdbx_seq_one_letter_code
_entity_poly.pdbx_strand_id
1 'polypeptide(L)'
;MQSFERASFKGRKSPSDYGLDARKILYVDAGIMGLPELDQMMKTNLNAKGIILDMRKYPRWDIMEVLGKYLYPQPTTFMWYSINSKKFPGNFGLDIIGKIGFKENPDYFKGKIAILVSEMTQSFGELMSVAYRVAPQTAVIGTQTAGANGHVGYLYLPRGIKFTYTMAGAFYPEWKLNQRDGVTIDIPVEQTVEDIAAGEDMWIRKAIEYIESKR
;
A
#
# COMPACT_ATOMS: atom_id res chain seq x y z
N MET A 1 32.56 -21.16 28.27
CA MET A 1 32.21 -19.86 27.64
C MET A 1 32.11 -20.17 26.17
N GLN A 2 30.89 -20.42 25.64
CA GLN A 2 30.68 -20.62 24.22
C GLN A 2 30.84 -19.25 23.52
N SER A 3 31.79 -19.20 22.57
CA SER A 3 31.95 -18.03 21.72
C SER A 3 30.69 -17.91 20.83
N PHE A 4 29.89 -16.88 21.06
CA PHE A 4 28.85 -16.51 20.09
C PHE A 4 29.59 -16.05 18.82
N GLU A 5 29.58 -16.90 17.76
CA GLU A 5 29.96 -16.45 16.45
C GLU A 5 29.01 -15.30 16.05
N ARG A 6 29.57 -14.13 15.76
CA ARG A 6 28.82 -13.04 15.19
C ARG A 6 28.26 -13.49 13.84
N ALA A 7 26.93 -13.66 13.76
CA ALA A 7 26.28 -13.92 12.48
C ALA A 7 26.70 -12.81 11.49
N SER A 8 27.34 -13.20 10.40
CA SER A 8 27.66 -12.26 9.32
C SER A 8 26.37 -12.01 8.54
N PHE A 9 25.76 -10.86 8.72
CA PHE A 9 24.62 -10.44 7.93
C PHE A 9 25.09 -10.01 6.53
N LYS A 10 24.56 -10.63 5.49
CA LYS A 10 24.66 -10.12 4.12
C LYS A 10 23.81 -8.86 4.01
N GLY A 11 24.24 -7.86 3.24
CA GLY A 11 23.41 -6.71 2.93
C GLY A 11 22.08 -7.15 2.29
N ARG A 12 20.99 -6.43 2.61
CA ARG A 12 19.67 -6.73 2.04
C ARG A 12 19.72 -6.64 0.50
N LYS A 13 19.20 -7.64 -0.17
CA LYS A 13 19.04 -7.65 -1.63
C LYS A 13 18.17 -6.48 -2.07
N SER A 14 18.55 -5.84 -3.16
CA SER A 14 17.73 -4.84 -3.85
C SER A 14 16.66 -5.50 -4.72
N PRO A 15 15.60 -4.80 -5.10
CA PRO A 15 14.60 -5.36 -6.01
C PRO A 15 15.19 -5.88 -7.34
N SER A 16 16.22 -5.23 -7.87
CA SER A 16 16.92 -5.66 -9.10
C SER A 16 17.59 -7.06 -8.96
N ASP A 17 18.01 -7.44 -7.76
CA ASP A 17 18.66 -8.74 -7.51
C ASP A 17 17.70 -9.93 -7.66
N TYR A 18 16.39 -9.67 -7.78
CA TYR A 18 15.36 -10.68 -8.01
C TYR A 18 15.04 -10.89 -9.50
N GLY A 19 15.72 -10.21 -10.40
CA GLY A 19 15.54 -10.36 -11.86
C GLY A 19 14.16 -9.95 -12.36
N LEU A 20 13.57 -8.92 -11.76
CA LEU A 20 12.20 -8.48 -12.05
C LEU A 20 12.00 -8.10 -13.52
N ASP A 21 12.97 -7.42 -14.15
CA ASP A 21 12.92 -7.02 -15.56
C ASP A 21 12.82 -8.21 -16.50
N ALA A 22 13.66 -9.25 -16.28
CA ALA A 22 13.62 -10.48 -17.06
C ALA A 22 12.29 -11.25 -16.92
N ARG A 23 11.62 -11.08 -15.78
CA ARG A 23 10.28 -11.64 -15.49
C ARG A 23 9.15 -10.81 -16.04
N LYS A 24 9.41 -9.60 -16.55
CA LYS A 24 8.43 -8.59 -16.93
C LYS A 24 7.53 -8.18 -15.75
N ILE A 25 8.14 -7.96 -14.60
CA ILE A 25 7.50 -7.49 -13.37
C ILE A 25 8.03 -6.08 -13.09
N LEU A 26 7.11 -5.12 -12.99
CA LEU A 26 7.43 -3.75 -12.63
C LEU A 26 7.57 -3.62 -11.11
N TYR A 27 8.44 -2.71 -10.67
CA TYR A 27 8.59 -2.40 -9.24
C TYR A 27 8.47 -0.90 -9.00
N VAL A 28 7.61 -0.54 -8.08
CA VAL A 28 7.35 0.84 -7.64
C VAL A 28 7.63 0.95 -6.16
N ASP A 29 8.73 1.63 -5.78
CA ASP A 29 8.90 2.12 -4.40
C ASP A 29 8.05 3.39 -4.26
N ALA A 30 6.92 3.27 -3.58
CA ALA A 30 5.95 4.36 -3.44
C ALA A 30 6.50 5.57 -2.67
N GLY A 31 7.56 5.39 -1.87
CA GLY A 31 8.19 6.46 -1.11
C GLY A 31 9.17 7.34 -1.91
N ILE A 32 9.72 6.82 -3.01
CA ILE A 32 10.82 7.49 -3.73
C ILE A 32 10.57 7.73 -5.21
N MET A 33 9.80 6.89 -5.90
CA MET A 33 9.64 6.98 -7.35
C MET A 33 9.05 8.33 -7.78
N GLY A 34 9.66 8.95 -8.78
CA GLY A 34 9.19 10.21 -9.35
C GLY A 34 7.98 10.03 -10.28
N LEU A 35 7.08 11.03 -10.32
CA LEU A 35 5.87 10.94 -11.15
C LEU A 35 6.14 10.80 -12.65
N PRO A 36 7.07 11.56 -13.25
CA PRO A 36 7.37 11.41 -14.67
C PRO A 36 7.92 10.03 -15.01
N GLU A 37 8.74 9.46 -14.13
CA GLU A 37 9.30 8.12 -14.26
C GLU A 37 8.20 7.06 -14.19
N LEU A 38 7.32 7.16 -13.18
CA LEU A 38 6.19 6.27 -13.00
C LEU A 38 5.22 6.31 -14.18
N ASP A 39 4.84 7.51 -14.63
CA ASP A 39 3.94 7.69 -15.77
C ASP A 39 4.54 7.10 -17.06
N GLN A 40 5.83 7.34 -17.31
CA GLN A 40 6.54 6.77 -18.45
C GLN A 40 6.64 5.23 -18.35
N MET A 41 6.98 4.72 -17.18
CA MET A 41 7.06 3.27 -16.94
C MET A 41 5.71 2.60 -17.21
N MET A 42 4.60 3.16 -16.73
CA MET A 42 3.27 2.61 -16.95
C MET A 42 2.87 2.66 -18.42
N LYS A 43 3.08 3.80 -19.11
CA LYS A 43 2.79 3.94 -20.54
C LYS A 43 3.48 2.90 -21.42
N THR A 44 4.71 2.57 -21.10
CA THR A 44 5.52 1.67 -21.93
C THR A 44 5.36 0.19 -21.58
N ASN A 45 4.76 -0.13 -20.44
CA ASN A 45 4.74 -1.49 -19.92
C ASN A 45 3.32 -1.99 -19.49
N LEU A 46 2.26 -1.53 -20.16
CA LEU A 46 0.90 -2.00 -19.88
C LEU A 46 0.71 -3.51 -20.11
N ASN A 47 1.61 -4.15 -20.84
CA ASN A 47 1.62 -5.59 -21.11
C ASN A 47 2.55 -6.37 -20.16
N ALA A 48 3.08 -5.76 -19.11
CA ALA A 48 3.86 -6.47 -18.10
C ALA A 48 3.01 -7.55 -17.40
N LYS A 49 3.65 -8.60 -16.91
CA LYS A 49 2.97 -9.70 -16.21
C LYS A 49 2.38 -9.26 -14.88
N GLY A 50 3.05 -8.32 -14.22
CA GLY A 50 2.60 -7.77 -12.95
C GLY A 50 3.38 -6.55 -12.53
N ILE A 51 2.90 -5.94 -11.45
CA ILE A 51 3.52 -4.80 -10.80
C ILE A 51 3.57 -5.03 -9.30
N ILE A 52 4.70 -4.72 -8.68
CA ILE A 52 4.90 -4.71 -7.24
C ILE A 52 4.83 -3.25 -6.79
N LEU A 53 3.86 -2.94 -5.92
CA LEU A 53 3.70 -1.63 -5.29
C LEU A 53 4.21 -1.72 -3.86
N ASP A 54 5.40 -1.21 -3.59
CA ASP A 54 6.01 -1.28 -2.26
C ASP A 54 5.55 -0.10 -1.39
N MET A 55 4.62 -0.39 -0.47
CA MET A 55 4.02 0.55 0.47
C MET A 55 4.64 0.46 1.87
N ARG A 56 5.72 -0.28 2.06
CA ARG A 56 6.41 -0.44 3.36
C ARG A 56 7.10 0.84 3.83
N LYS A 57 7.42 1.76 2.90
CA LYS A 57 7.81 3.14 3.22
C LYS A 57 6.61 4.06 3.07
N TYR A 58 6.62 5.18 3.79
CA TYR A 58 5.55 6.17 3.66
C TYR A 58 5.50 6.71 2.22
N PRO A 59 4.37 6.55 1.51
CA PRO A 59 4.31 6.86 0.09
C PRO A 59 4.22 8.36 -0.19
N ARG A 60 4.62 8.73 -1.39
CA ARG A 60 4.34 10.06 -1.93
C ARG A 60 2.85 10.16 -2.27
N TRP A 61 2.23 11.27 -1.90
CA TRP A 61 0.78 11.47 -2.05
C TRP A 61 0.32 11.54 -3.52
N ASP A 62 1.19 11.98 -4.43
CA ASP A 62 0.92 12.22 -5.83
C ASP A 62 0.93 10.94 -6.71
N ILE A 63 1.53 9.84 -6.25
CA ILE A 63 1.57 8.55 -6.95
C ILE A 63 0.15 7.99 -7.20
N MET A 64 -0.77 8.22 -6.27
CA MET A 64 -2.15 7.73 -6.37
C MET A 64 -2.84 8.25 -7.64
N GLU A 65 -2.59 9.51 -8.02
CA GLU A 65 -3.16 10.10 -9.21
C GLU A 65 -2.62 9.44 -10.49
N VAL A 66 -1.32 9.17 -10.55
CA VAL A 66 -0.72 8.53 -11.74
C VAL A 66 -1.23 7.10 -11.87
N LEU A 67 -1.14 6.28 -10.83
CA LEU A 67 -1.59 4.87 -10.89
C LEU A 67 -3.10 4.76 -11.13
N GLY A 68 -3.89 5.72 -10.65
CA GLY A 68 -5.32 5.81 -10.91
C GLY A 68 -5.68 5.85 -12.40
N LYS A 69 -4.79 6.35 -13.27
CA LYS A 69 -4.98 6.39 -14.73
C LYS A 69 -4.85 5.03 -15.39
N TYR A 70 -4.05 4.14 -14.78
CA TYR A 70 -3.63 2.90 -15.44
C TYR A 70 -4.22 1.64 -14.85
N LEU A 71 -4.52 1.59 -13.56
CA LEU A 71 -4.85 0.33 -12.88
C LEU A 71 -6.34 -0.06 -12.93
N TYR A 72 -7.23 0.86 -13.34
CA TYR A 72 -8.67 0.65 -13.21
C TYR A 72 -9.40 0.68 -14.53
N PRO A 73 -10.34 -0.26 -14.76
CA PRO A 73 -11.20 -0.25 -15.94
C PRO A 73 -12.24 0.87 -15.90
N GLN A 74 -12.62 1.33 -14.71
CA GLN A 74 -13.62 2.37 -14.45
C GLN A 74 -13.42 2.99 -13.06
N PRO A 75 -14.02 4.17 -12.80
CA PRO A 75 -14.00 4.75 -11.46
C PRO A 75 -14.60 3.79 -10.43
N THR A 76 -13.84 3.49 -9.38
CA THR A 76 -14.20 2.49 -8.37
C THR A 76 -14.16 3.11 -6.98
N THR A 77 -15.19 2.88 -6.17
CA THR A 77 -15.21 3.29 -4.76
C THR A 77 -14.32 2.33 -3.96
N PHE A 78 -13.42 2.88 -3.17
CA PHE A 78 -12.53 2.08 -2.34
C PHE A 78 -12.69 2.34 -0.84
N MET A 79 -13.31 3.47 -0.44
CA MET A 79 -13.44 3.82 0.97
C MET A 79 -14.60 4.81 1.20
N TRP A 80 -15.16 4.75 2.40
CA TRP A 80 -16.11 5.74 2.93
C TRP A 80 -15.48 6.42 4.14
N TYR A 81 -15.74 7.74 4.30
CA TYR A 81 -15.33 8.47 5.48
C TYR A 81 -16.54 9.02 6.22
N SER A 82 -16.55 8.86 7.55
CA SER A 82 -17.49 9.58 8.40
C SER A 82 -16.85 10.90 8.84
N ILE A 83 -17.64 11.96 8.84
CA ILE A 83 -17.23 13.25 9.35
C ILE A 83 -18.12 13.65 10.53
N ASN A 84 -17.50 14.21 11.54
CA ASN A 84 -18.17 14.71 12.73
C ASN A 84 -18.94 16.00 12.41
N SER A 85 -20.18 16.07 12.89
CA SER A 85 -20.97 17.29 12.77
C SER A 85 -20.39 18.42 13.65
N LYS A 86 -20.12 19.58 13.06
CA LYS A 86 -19.69 20.77 13.82
C LYS A 86 -20.78 21.33 14.71
N LYS A 87 -22.08 21.12 14.35
CA LYS A 87 -23.22 21.62 15.12
C LYS A 87 -23.67 20.68 16.23
N PHE A 88 -23.51 19.41 16.05
CA PHE A 88 -24.03 18.37 16.96
C PHE A 88 -22.92 17.39 17.30
N PRO A 89 -22.13 17.64 18.37
CA PRO A 89 -21.09 16.70 18.82
C PRO A 89 -21.66 15.30 19.04
N GLY A 90 -20.96 14.29 18.52
CA GLY A 90 -21.43 12.90 18.58
C GLY A 90 -22.33 12.48 17.42
N ASN A 91 -22.76 13.41 16.57
CA ASN A 91 -23.44 13.07 15.32
C ASN A 91 -22.42 12.96 14.18
N PHE A 92 -22.35 11.78 13.54
CA PHE A 92 -21.45 11.48 12.44
C PHE A 92 -22.27 11.29 11.16
N GLY A 93 -21.92 12.05 10.12
CA GLY A 93 -22.44 11.86 8.76
C GLY A 93 -21.42 11.16 7.89
N LEU A 94 -21.88 10.52 6.82
CA LEU A 94 -21.02 10.12 5.71
C LEU A 94 -20.86 11.30 4.79
N ASP A 95 -19.63 11.71 4.55
CA ASP A 95 -19.39 12.93 3.78
C ASP A 95 -18.47 12.72 2.58
N ILE A 96 -17.53 11.78 2.65
CA ILE A 96 -16.56 11.59 1.58
C ILE A 96 -16.59 10.15 1.08
N ILE A 97 -16.81 10.02 -0.22
CA ILE A 97 -16.65 8.77 -0.95
C ILE A 97 -15.29 8.80 -1.62
N GLY A 98 -14.36 7.96 -1.12
CA GLY A 98 -13.09 7.75 -1.80
C GLY A 98 -13.30 6.96 -3.09
N LYS A 99 -12.98 7.59 -4.22
CA LYS A 99 -13.00 6.94 -5.54
C LYS A 99 -11.61 7.02 -6.18
N ILE A 100 -11.27 5.98 -6.93
CA ILE A 100 -10.05 5.91 -7.73
C ILE A 100 -10.38 5.45 -9.14
N GLY A 101 -9.52 5.83 -10.12
CA GLY A 101 -9.87 5.73 -11.54
C GLY A 101 -10.67 6.95 -11.98
N PHE A 102 -10.39 7.48 -13.18
CA PHE A 102 -10.94 8.79 -13.60
C PHE A 102 -12.07 8.66 -14.61
N LYS A 103 -12.01 7.64 -15.47
CA LYS A 103 -12.96 7.37 -16.55
C LYS A 103 -12.93 5.90 -16.93
N GLU A 104 -13.83 5.49 -17.80
CA GLU A 104 -13.71 4.19 -18.46
C GLU A 104 -12.38 4.07 -19.21
N ASN A 105 -11.70 2.97 -18.99
CA ASN A 105 -10.39 2.70 -19.53
C ASN A 105 -10.29 1.23 -19.95
N PRO A 106 -10.62 0.89 -21.22
CA PRO A 106 -10.53 -0.48 -21.71
C PRO A 106 -9.07 -1.00 -21.75
N ASP A 107 -8.11 -0.09 -21.85
CA ASP A 107 -6.68 -0.38 -21.94
C ASP A 107 -5.95 -0.32 -20.59
N TYR A 108 -6.71 -0.52 -19.49
CA TYR A 108 -6.10 -0.57 -18.16
C TYR A 108 -5.08 -1.71 -18.04
N PHE A 109 -4.18 -1.62 -17.09
CA PHE A 109 -3.18 -2.65 -16.80
C PHE A 109 -3.84 -3.99 -16.46
N LYS A 110 -3.54 -5.04 -17.23
CA LYS A 110 -4.16 -6.38 -17.11
C LYS A 110 -3.32 -7.36 -16.30
N GLY A 111 -2.10 -6.98 -15.92
CA GLY A 111 -1.22 -7.81 -15.10
C GLY A 111 -1.69 -7.91 -13.65
N LYS A 112 -1.08 -8.81 -12.89
CA LYS A 112 -1.34 -8.92 -11.45
C LYS A 112 -0.67 -7.78 -10.68
N ILE A 113 -1.31 -7.34 -9.59
CA ILE A 113 -0.84 -6.27 -8.73
C ILE A 113 -0.54 -6.85 -7.35
N ALA A 114 0.71 -6.76 -6.92
CA ALA A 114 1.14 -7.15 -5.59
C ALA A 114 1.44 -5.89 -4.75
N ILE A 115 0.69 -5.67 -3.69
CA ILE A 115 0.88 -4.54 -2.78
C ILE A 115 1.65 -5.05 -1.56
N LEU A 116 2.88 -4.55 -1.36
CA LEU A 116 3.69 -4.92 -0.20
C LEU A 116 3.39 -3.97 0.96
N VAL A 117 3.02 -4.53 2.11
CA VAL A 117 2.74 -3.79 3.34
C VAL A 117 3.47 -4.39 4.52
N SER A 118 3.70 -3.59 5.56
CA SER A 118 4.29 -4.04 6.83
C SER A 118 3.71 -3.25 8.00
N GLU A 119 4.16 -3.52 9.20
CA GLU A 119 3.83 -2.76 10.42
C GLU A 119 4.21 -1.27 10.32
N MET A 120 5.09 -0.91 9.39
CA MET A 120 5.46 0.49 9.10
C MET A 120 4.47 1.19 8.16
N THR A 121 3.61 0.43 7.48
CA THR A 121 2.58 0.99 6.61
C THR A 121 1.47 1.58 7.47
N GLN A 122 1.30 2.91 7.38
CA GLN A 122 0.35 3.65 8.22
C GLN A 122 -0.34 4.77 7.43
N SER A 123 -1.48 5.25 7.94
CA SER A 123 -2.17 6.46 7.47
C SER A 123 -2.36 6.46 5.95
N PHE A 124 -1.74 7.39 5.23
CA PHE A 124 -1.85 7.50 3.78
C PHE A 124 -1.33 6.24 3.03
N GLY A 125 -0.37 5.51 3.61
CA GLY A 125 0.07 4.22 3.09
C GLY A 125 -1.04 3.16 3.14
N GLU A 126 -1.82 3.13 4.21
CA GLU A 126 -2.99 2.26 4.32
C GLU A 126 -4.10 2.69 3.38
N LEU A 127 -4.37 4.00 3.27
CA LEU A 127 -5.34 4.55 2.33
C LEU A 127 -5.02 4.12 0.89
N MET A 128 -3.78 4.32 0.45
CA MET A 128 -3.35 3.93 -0.90
C MET A 128 -3.42 2.43 -1.12
N SER A 129 -3.04 1.62 -0.12
CA SER A 129 -3.13 0.17 -0.19
C SER A 129 -4.57 -0.30 -0.38
N VAL A 130 -5.52 0.30 0.34
CA VAL A 130 -6.96 0.02 0.17
C VAL A 130 -7.45 0.50 -1.21
N ALA A 131 -7.00 1.67 -1.66
CA ALA A 131 -7.35 2.19 -2.97
C ALA A 131 -6.87 1.26 -4.09
N TYR A 132 -5.63 0.77 -4.04
CA TYR A 132 -5.09 -0.13 -5.05
C TYR A 132 -5.68 -1.54 -4.96
N ARG A 133 -6.09 -1.98 -3.76
CA ARG A 133 -6.69 -3.29 -3.56
C ARG A 133 -7.94 -3.53 -4.40
N VAL A 134 -8.73 -2.50 -4.71
CA VAL A 134 -9.94 -2.63 -5.53
C VAL A 134 -9.67 -2.71 -7.04
N ALA A 135 -8.41 -2.61 -7.47
CA ALA A 135 -8.03 -2.89 -8.85
C ALA A 135 -8.12 -4.41 -9.15
N PRO A 136 -8.41 -4.80 -10.40
CA PRO A 136 -8.47 -6.22 -10.77
C PRO A 136 -7.15 -6.96 -10.49
N GLN A 137 -7.25 -8.23 -10.11
CA GLN A 137 -6.10 -9.13 -9.90
C GLN A 137 -5.06 -8.58 -8.91
N THR A 138 -5.52 -7.99 -7.81
CA THR A 138 -4.67 -7.43 -6.76
C THR A 138 -4.64 -8.34 -5.54
N ALA A 139 -3.45 -8.47 -4.94
CA ALA A 139 -3.27 -9.06 -3.62
C ALA A 139 -2.42 -8.16 -2.73
N VAL A 140 -2.80 -8.05 -1.46
CA VAL A 140 -2.01 -7.41 -0.40
C VAL A 140 -1.15 -8.46 0.28
N ILE A 141 0.15 -8.24 0.28
CA ILE A 141 1.18 -9.20 0.72
C ILE A 141 1.99 -8.56 1.84
N GLY A 142 2.01 -9.20 3.00
CA GLY A 142 2.82 -8.66 4.08
C GLY A 142 2.38 -9.04 5.47
N THR A 143 2.68 -8.14 6.41
CA THR A 143 2.30 -8.24 7.82
C THR A 143 1.23 -7.21 8.17
N GLN A 144 0.64 -7.34 9.35
CA GLN A 144 -0.35 -6.38 9.87
C GLN A 144 0.17 -4.95 9.76
N THR A 145 -0.62 -4.05 9.19
CA THR A 145 -0.31 -2.62 9.12
C THR A 145 -0.67 -1.91 10.44
N ALA A 146 -0.29 -0.64 10.56
CA ALA A 146 -0.45 0.11 11.82
C ALA A 146 -1.91 0.30 12.27
N GLY A 147 -2.90 0.17 11.39
CA GLY A 147 -4.30 0.43 11.71
C GLY A 147 -4.59 1.90 12.02
N ALA A 148 -3.78 2.81 11.50
CA ALA A 148 -3.77 4.23 11.82
C ALA A 148 -4.27 5.13 10.67
N ASN A 149 -5.22 4.64 9.88
CA ASN A 149 -5.85 5.41 8.82
C ASN A 149 -6.83 6.47 9.39
N GLY A 150 -7.09 7.53 8.64
CA GLY A 150 -8.09 8.56 8.93
C GLY A 150 -7.50 9.97 9.01
N HIS A 151 -8.41 10.95 8.94
CA HIS A 151 -8.04 12.35 9.06
C HIS A 151 -7.62 12.70 10.50
N VAL A 152 -6.58 13.51 10.60
CA VAL A 152 -5.99 13.92 11.88
C VAL A 152 -6.47 15.31 12.27
N GLY A 153 -6.97 15.45 13.49
CA GLY A 153 -7.29 16.71 14.15
C GLY A 153 -6.24 17.09 15.18
N TYR A 154 -6.20 18.39 15.48
CA TYR A 154 -5.27 18.94 16.45
C TYR A 154 -6.04 19.78 17.48
N LEU A 155 -5.72 19.54 18.76
CA LEU A 155 -6.15 20.37 19.87
C LEU A 155 -4.90 21.00 20.48
N TYR A 156 -4.88 22.32 20.56
CA TYR A 156 -3.81 23.07 21.20
C TYR A 156 -4.21 23.43 22.60
N LEU A 157 -3.44 22.95 23.57
CA LEU A 157 -3.62 23.24 24.99
C LEU A 157 -2.68 24.37 25.43
N PRO A 158 -2.92 25.00 26.61
CA PRO A 158 -2.01 25.98 27.18
C PRO A 158 -0.57 25.46 27.25
N ARG A 159 0.40 26.38 27.21
CA ARG A 159 1.86 26.08 27.22
C ARG A 159 2.38 25.34 25.98
N GLY A 160 1.69 25.45 24.83
CA GLY A 160 2.17 24.90 23.56
C GLY A 160 2.03 23.39 23.41
N ILE A 161 1.26 22.72 24.25
CA ILE A 161 0.98 21.29 24.12
C ILE A 161 0.05 21.09 22.93
N LYS A 162 0.50 20.26 21.96
CA LYS A 162 -0.29 19.83 20.82
C LYS A 162 -0.81 18.40 21.04
N PHE A 163 -2.11 18.24 21.10
CA PHE A 163 -2.76 16.93 21.15
C PHE A 163 -3.29 16.57 19.78
N THR A 164 -2.97 15.36 19.32
CA THR A 164 -3.38 14.84 18.00
C THR A 164 -4.41 13.74 18.20
N TYR A 165 -5.49 13.78 17.42
CA TYR A 165 -6.56 12.78 17.47
C TYR A 165 -7.13 12.48 16.08
N THR A 166 -7.77 11.33 15.93
CA THR A 166 -8.45 10.95 14.68
C THR A 166 -9.82 11.61 14.61
N MET A 167 -10.10 12.32 13.52
CA MET A 167 -11.36 13.07 13.34
C MET A 167 -12.40 12.32 12.51
N ALA A 168 -11.99 11.37 11.68
CA ALA A 168 -12.88 10.69 10.75
C ALA A 168 -12.75 9.18 10.87
N GLY A 169 -13.87 8.48 10.82
CA GLY A 169 -13.88 7.03 10.63
C GLY A 169 -13.60 6.70 9.17
N ALA A 170 -12.78 5.68 8.93
CA ALA A 170 -12.44 5.18 7.61
C ALA A 170 -12.98 3.75 7.46
N PHE A 171 -13.86 3.53 6.46
CA PHE A 171 -14.56 2.26 6.26
C PHE A 171 -14.33 1.73 4.86
N TYR A 172 -14.12 0.43 4.74
CA TYR A 172 -14.18 -0.26 3.46
C TYR A 172 -15.56 -0.11 2.79
N PRO A 173 -15.68 -0.35 1.48
CA PRO A 173 -16.98 -0.25 0.78
C PRO A 173 -18.10 -1.09 1.42
N GLU A 174 -17.76 -2.22 2.03
CA GLU A 174 -18.66 -3.13 2.75
C GLU A 174 -18.92 -2.72 4.23
N TRP A 175 -18.56 -1.49 4.59
CA TRP A 175 -18.77 -0.92 5.94
C TRP A 175 -17.92 -1.51 7.06
N LYS A 176 -16.92 -2.30 6.76
CA LYS A 176 -15.94 -2.76 7.74
C LYS A 176 -15.00 -1.60 8.08
N LEU A 177 -14.79 -1.37 9.37
CA LEU A 177 -13.83 -0.34 9.83
C LEU A 177 -12.41 -0.72 9.42
N ASN A 178 -11.70 0.23 8.79
CA ASN A 178 -10.29 0.05 8.41
C ASN A 178 -9.32 0.39 9.57
N GLN A 179 -9.72 1.32 10.43
CA GLN A 179 -8.93 1.74 11.60
C GLN A 179 -8.81 0.61 12.63
N ARG A 180 -7.67 0.53 13.32
CA ARG A 180 -7.24 -0.52 14.26
C ARG A 180 -6.88 -1.83 13.58
N ASP A 181 -7.75 -2.36 12.71
CA ASP A 181 -7.51 -3.62 12.00
C ASP A 181 -6.48 -3.46 10.86
N GLY A 182 -6.31 -2.23 10.35
CA GLY A 182 -5.42 -1.95 9.24
C GLY A 182 -5.90 -2.51 7.90
N VAL A 183 -4.97 -2.71 6.98
CA VAL A 183 -5.25 -3.25 5.66
C VAL A 183 -5.41 -4.77 5.74
N THR A 184 -6.46 -5.30 5.11
CA THR A 184 -6.65 -6.76 5.02
C THR A 184 -5.52 -7.41 4.22
N ILE A 185 -4.82 -8.38 4.82
CA ILE A 185 -3.73 -9.12 4.19
C ILE A 185 -4.28 -10.35 3.48
N ASP A 186 -3.94 -10.52 2.21
CA ASP A 186 -4.32 -11.69 1.41
C ASP A 186 -3.27 -12.79 1.48
N ILE A 187 -2.00 -12.41 1.49
CA ILE A 187 -0.86 -13.34 1.55
C ILE A 187 0.04 -12.89 2.70
N PRO A 188 0.00 -13.57 3.84
CA PRO A 188 0.86 -13.23 4.96
C PRO A 188 2.33 -13.56 4.64
N VAL A 189 3.23 -12.73 5.15
CA VAL A 189 4.68 -12.90 5.05
C VAL A 189 5.25 -13.18 6.42
N GLU A 190 6.02 -14.24 6.52
CA GLU A 190 6.88 -14.53 7.66
C GLU A 190 8.33 -14.42 7.17
N GLN A 191 9.16 -13.73 7.92
CA GLN A 191 10.60 -13.61 7.63
C GLN A 191 11.40 -14.14 8.81
N THR A 192 12.22 -15.15 8.55
CA THR A 192 13.05 -15.77 9.57
C THR A 192 14.37 -15.01 9.78
N VAL A 193 15.08 -15.32 10.86
CA VAL A 193 16.42 -14.77 11.11
C VAL A 193 17.39 -15.20 10.02
N GLU A 194 17.23 -16.42 9.50
CA GLU A 194 18.02 -16.98 8.41
C GLU A 194 17.80 -16.21 7.10
N ASP A 195 16.54 -15.82 6.79
CA ASP A 195 16.23 -15.00 5.61
C ASP A 195 16.91 -13.63 5.73
N ILE A 196 16.84 -13.01 6.91
CA ILE A 196 17.48 -11.72 7.19
C ILE A 196 19.00 -11.84 7.03
N ALA A 197 19.60 -12.89 7.60
CA ALA A 197 21.05 -13.14 7.50
C ALA A 197 21.50 -13.37 6.06
N ALA A 198 20.65 -14.00 5.24
CA ALA A 198 20.89 -14.22 3.82
C ALA A 198 20.64 -12.96 2.96
N GLY A 199 20.11 -11.89 3.54
CA GLY A 199 19.71 -10.66 2.84
C GLY A 199 18.46 -10.81 1.98
N GLU A 200 17.65 -11.87 2.20
CA GLU A 200 16.42 -12.10 1.43
C GLU A 200 15.30 -11.15 1.85
N ASP A 201 14.50 -10.74 0.88
CA ASP A 201 13.26 -9.99 1.07
C ASP A 201 12.07 -10.90 0.75
N MET A 202 11.47 -11.48 1.78
CA MET A 202 10.38 -12.44 1.63
C MET A 202 9.12 -11.82 1.06
N TRP A 203 8.91 -10.50 1.22
CA TRP A 203 7.81 -9.78 0.57
C TRP A 203 7.95 -9.81 -0.95
N ILE A 204 9.15 -9.49 -1.47
CA ILE A 204 9.41 -9.52 -2.92
C ILE A 204 9.29 -10.95 -3.45
N ARG A 205 9.78 -11.96 -2.73
CA ARG A 205 9.62 -13.37 -3.13
C ARG A 205 8.16 -13.77 -3.24
N LYS A 206 7.35 -13.48 -2.24
CA LYS A 206 5.91 -13.76 -2.25
C LYS A 206 5.16 -13.01 -3.34
N ALA A 207 5.55 -11.77 -3.63
CA ALA A 207 5.00 -11.00 -4.74
C ALA A 207 5.29 -11.66 -6.10
N ILE A 208 6.52 -12.12 -6.31
CA ILE A 208 6.89 -12.85 -7.53
C ILE A 208 6.09 -14.15 -7.64
N GLU A 209 6.01 -14.95 -6.57
CA GLU A 209 5.21 -16.18 -6.53
C GLU A 209 3.74 -15.92 -6.91
N TYR A 210 3.14 -14.86 -6.33
CA TYR A 210 1.78 -14.46 -6.65
C TYR A 210 1.62 -14.06 -8.12
N ILE A 211 2.51 -13.21 -8.63
CA ILE A 211 2.43 -12.72 -10.01
C ILE A 211 2.60 -13.86 -11.01
N GLU A 212 3.51 -14.79 -10.76
CA GLU A 212 3.81 -15.94 -11.64
C GLU A 212 2.86 -17.14 -11.45
N SER A 213 2.01 -17.14 -10.41
CA SER A 213 1.04 -18.23 -10.21
C SER A 213 0.07 -18.29 -11.39
N LYS A 214 -0.42 -19.51 -11.71
CA LYS A 214 -1.49 -19.67 -12.71
C LYS A 214 -2.76 -18.98 -12.21
N ARG A 215 -3.54 -18.45 -13.13
CA ARG A 215 -4.88 -17.91 -12.86
C ARG A 215 -5.83 -19.00 -12.42
#